data_b06e3f46bbe0a9b1574f61edb6780772
#
_entry.id   b06e3f46bbe0a9b1574f61edb6780772
#
_cell.length_a   1.000
_cell.length_b   1.000
_cell.length_c   1.000
_cell.angle_alpha   90.00
_cell.angle_beta   90.00
_cell.angle_gamma   90.00
#
_symmetry.space_group_name_H-M   'P 1'
#
loop_
_entity.id
_entity.type
_entity.pdbx_description
1 polymer ?
#
loop_
_entity_poly.entity_id
_entity_poly.type
_entity_poly.pdbx_seq_one_letter_code
_entity_poly.pdbx_strand_id
1 'polypeptide(L)'
;LVEGGYNIVGVITMPDKPMGRHGSVLQPSPVKQYAVSQGLKVLQPEKLKDEQFLAELRELKADLQIVVAFRMLPEVVWNMPPMGTFNLHASLLPQYRGAAPINWAVINGDTETGITTFFLKHEIDTGEIIDQVRVPIADTDNVEIVYNRLMMLGGDLVLKTVDAILDGNVKTTPQEELAQIEELRPAPKIFKETCRIDWTQGVKKVYDFVRGLSPYPAAWTELHQGEQAPVMLKIFETEK
;
A
#
# COMPACT_ATOMS: atom_id res chain seq x y z
N LEU A 1 0.69 -2.88 -17.58
CA LEU A 1 0.21 -1.80 -18.46
C LEU A 1 1.15 -1.60 -19.65
N VAL A 2 2.44 -1.36 -19.43
CA VAL A 2 3.39 -1.13 -20.53
C VAL A 2 3.43 -2.32 -21.48
N GLU A 3 3.60 -3.54 -20.98
CA GLU A 3 3.65 -4.77 -21.76
C GLU A 3 2.32 -5.07 -22.48
N GLY A 4 1.21 -4.60 -21.94
CA GLY A 4 -0.12 -4.74 -22.53
C GLY A 4 -0.44 -3.72 -23.63
N GLY A 5 0.48 -2.82 -23.96
CA GLY A 5 0.33 -1.84 -25.04
C GLY A 5 -0.54 -0.63 -24.68
N TYR A 6 -0.79 -0.39 -23.39
CA TYR A 6 -1.50 0.81 -22.95
C TYR A 6 -0.64 2.05 -23.17
N ASN A 7 -1.25 3.18 -23.52
CA ASN A 7 -0.55 4.44 -23.73
C ASN A 7 -0.21 5.11 -22.41
N ILE A 8 0.99 4.87 -21.90
CA ILE A 8 1.50 5.47 -20.67
C ILE A 8 2.15 6.81 -21.00
N VAL A 9 1.51 7.91 -20.64
CA VAL A 9 1.97 9.27 -20.94
C VAL A 9 2.96 9.82 -19.93
N GLY A 10 3.02 9.24 -18.74
CA GLY A 10 3.97 9.66 -17.71
C GLY A 10 3.91 8.77 -16.47
N VAL A 11 4.99 8.79 -15.72
CA VAL A 11 5.14 8.07 -14.45
C VAL A 11 5.61 9.05 -13.40
N ILE A 12 4.90 9.08 -12.28
CA ILE A 12 5.24 9.97 -11.16
C ILE A 12 5.82 9.10 -10.05
N THR A 13 7.04 9.40 -9.64
CA THR A 13 7.72 8.68 -8.56
C THR A 13 8.21 9.63 -7.48
N MET A 14 8.56 9.06 -6.33
CA MET A 14 9.26 9.79 -5.29
C MET A 14 10.62 10.26 -5.82
N PRO A 15 11.16 11.38 -5.31
CA PRO A 15 12.55 11.75 -5.55
C PRO A 15 13.51 10.62 -5.18
N ASP A 16 14.64 10.54 -5.88
CA ASP A 16 15.67 9.54 -5.59
C ASP A 16 16.14 9.67 -4.14
N LYS A 17 16.31 8.53 -3.48
CA LYS A 17 16.70 8.50 -2.07
C LYS A 17 18.21 8.38 -1.92
N PRO A 18 18.81 9.10 -0.95
CA PRO A 18 20.19 8.87 -0.58
C PRO A 18 20.35 7.46 0.00
N MET A 19 21.27 6.71 -0.53
CA MET A 19 21.62 5.36 -0.10
C MET A 19 23.13 5.26 0.19
N GLY A 20 23.56 4.20 0.89
CA GLY A 20 24.93 3.98 1.25
C GLY A 20 25.39 4.71 2.51
N ARG A 21 26.67 4.55 2.87
CA ARG A 21 27.26 5.25 4.01
C ARG A 21 27.22 6.75 3.78
N HIS A 22 26.59 7.47 4.72
CA HIS A 22 26.43 8.93 4.67
C HIS A 22 25.62 9.50 3.49
N GLY A 23 24.76 8.68 2.85
CA GLY A 23 23.93 9.16 1.73
C GLY A 23 24.74 9.51 0.47
N SER A 24 25.87 8.85 0.25
CA SER A 24 26.82 9.16 -0.83
C SER A 24 26.31 8.84 -2.24
N VAL A 25 25.25 8.05 -2.38
CA VAL A 25 24.68 7.63 -3.68
C VAL A 25 23.17 7.87 -3.68
N LEU A 26 22.67 8.54 -4.73
CA LEU A 26 21.24 8.67 -4.99
C LEU A 26 20.75 7.43 -5.73
N GLN A 27 19.78 6.73 -5.16
CA GLN A 27 19.18 5.54 -5.76
C GLN A 27 17.75 5.80 -6.22
N PRO A 28 17.44 5.61 -7.51
CA PRO A 28 16.07 5.66 -8.00
C PRO A 28 15.25 4.47 -7.51
N SER A 29 13.93 4.67 -7.40
CA SER A 29 12.99 3.58 -7.10
C SER A 29 12.97 2.52 -8.22
N PRO A 30 12.59 1.27 -7.94
CA PRO A 30 12.39 0.25 -8.96
C PRO A 30 11.41 0.69 -10.07
N VAL A 31 10.36 1.41 -9.70
CA VAL A 31 9.38 1.95 -10.67
C VAL A 31 10.04 2.96 -11.61
N LYS A 32 10.85 3.88 -11.10
CA LYS A 32 11.61 4.81 -11.94
C LYS A 32 12.58 4.07 -12.86
N GLN A 33 13.32 3.11 -12.34
CA GLN A 33 14.26 2.33 -13.14
C GLN A 33 13.56 1.65 -14.32
N TYR A 34 12.43 1.03 -14.07
CA TYR A 34 11.63 0.40 -15.12
C TYR A 34 11.11 1.43 -16.14
N ALA A 35 10.52 2.54 -15.66
CA ALA A 35 10.00 3.58 -16.52
C ALA A 35 11.08 4.16 -17.45
N VAL A 36 12.27 4.43 -16.92
CA VAL A 36 13.42 4.89 -17.71
C VAL A 36 13.83 3.84 -18.74
N SER A 37 13.89 2.57 -18.37
CA SER A 37 14.24 1.47 -19.29
C SER A 37 13.25 1.34 -20.46
N GLN A 38 12.00 1.76 -20.26
CA GLN A 38 10.94 1.74 -21.28
C GLN A 38 10.79 3.07 -22.04
N GLY A 39 11.66 4.05 -21.78
CA GLY A 39 11.60 5.36 -22.42
C GLY A 39 10.41 6.22 -22.00
N LEU A 40 9.82 5.95 -20.84
CA LEU A 40 8.67 6.70 -20.34
C LEU A 40 9.13 8.00 -19.66
N LYS A 41 8.30 9.04 -19.78
CA LYS A 41 8.54 10.30 -19.07
C LYS A 41 8.32 10.11 -17.57
N VAL A 42 9.30 10.52 -16.76
CA VAL A 42 9.26 10.42 -15.30
C VAL A 42 9.25 11.82 -14.68
N LEU A 43 8.32 12.09 -13.78
CA LEU A 43 8.26 13.28 -12.97
C LEU A 43 8.50 12.91 -11.50
N GLN A 44 9.33 13.71 -10.81
CA GLN A 44 9.72 13.44 -9.42
C GLN A 44 9.54 14.69 -8.54
N PRO A 45 8.29 15.15 -8.33
CA PRO A 45 8.05 16.35 -7.56
C PRO A 45 8.38 16.14 -6.08
N GLU A 46 9.08 17.09 -5.47
CA GLU A 46 9.22 17.14 -4.01
C GLU A 46 7.90 17.54 -3.36
N LYS A 47 7.20 18.48 -3.98
CA LYS A 47 5.90 18.97 -3.54
C LYS A 47 4.85 18.75 -4.62
N LEU A 48 3.78 18.03 -4.30
CA LEU A 48 2.69 17.72 -5.23
C LEU A 48 1.84 18.93 -5.62
N LYS A 49 1.94 20.02 -4.89
CA LYS A 49 1.25 21.29 -5.19
C LYS A 49 2.13 22.29 -5.93
N ASP A 50 3.36 21.93 -6.27
CA ASP A 50 4.26 22.81 -7.05
C ASP A 50 3.64 23.16 -8.41
N GLU A 51 3.63 24.45 -8.74
CA GLU A 51 2.97 24.95 -9.96
C GLU A 51 3.60 24.41 -11.24
N GLN A 52 4.93 24.26 -11.27
CA GLN A 52 5.63 23.70 -12.42
C GLN A 52 5.25 22.24 -12.61
N PHE A 53 5.23 21.45 -11.53
CA PHE A 53 4.80 20.06 -11.59
C PHE A 53 3.36 19.92 -12.08
N LEU A 54 2.44 20.74 -11.56
CA LEU A 54 1.04 20.74 -11.99
C LEU A 54 0.89 21.09 -13.46
N ALA A 55 1.68 22.04 -13.96
CA ALA A 55 1.71 22.39 -15.37
C ALA A 55 2.21 21.23 -16.24
N GLU A 56 3.30 20.58 -15.85
CA GLU A 56 3.85 19.41 -16.56
C GLU A 56 2.87 18.24 -16.56
N LEU A 57 2.21 17.98 -15.42
CA LEU A 57 1.21 16.94 -15.30
C LEU A 57 0.01 17.21 -16.21
N ARG A 58 -0.44 18.45 -16.27
CA ARG A 58 -1.55 18.88 -17.12
C ARG A 58 -1.24 18.71 -18.61
N GLU A 59 -0.01 19.01 -19.01
CA GLU A 59 0.47 18.85 -20.39
C GLU A 59 0.50 17.40 -20.87
N LEU A 60 0.62 16.44 -19.97
CA LEU A 60 0.53 15.02 -20.31
C LEU A 60 -0.85 14.62 -20.83
N LYS A 61 -1.89 15.37 -20.51
CA LYS A 61 -3.28 15.14 -20.92
C LYS A 61 -3.73 13.68 -20.68
N ALA A 62 -3.40 13.17 -19.50
CA ALA A 62 -3.82 11.84 -19.11
C ALA A 62 -5.35 11.76 -19.00
N ASP A 63 -5.94 10.72 -19.54
CA ASP A 63 -7.38 10.46 -19.40
C ASP A 63 -7.71 9.83 -18.05
N LEU A 64 -6.77 9.07 -17.50
CA LEU A 64 -6.90 8.31 -16.27
C LEU A 64 -5.60 8.36 -15.48
N GLN A 65 -5.69 8.44 -14.17
CA GLN A 65 -4.55 8.28 -13.26
C GLN A 65 -4.72 7.03 -12.39
N ILE A 66 -3.60 6.36 -12.14
CA ILE A 66 -3.54 5.16 -11.31
C ILE A 66 -2.54 5.39 -10.19
N VAL A 67 -2.94 5.13 -8.96
CA VAL A 67 -2.08 5.28 -7.77
C VAL A 67 -1.84 3.92 -7.14
N VAL A 68 -0.58 3.62 -6.87
CA VAL A 68 -0.18 2.43 -6.13
C VAL A 68 0.90 2.82 -5.13
N ALA A 69 0.63 2.66 -3.83
CA ALA A 69 1.58 2.90 -2.75
C ALA A 69 2.34 4.23 -2.87
N PHE A 70 1.61 5.32 -2.96
CA PHE A 70 2.17 6.67 -3.14
C PHE A 70 1.72 7.61 -2.01
N ARG A 71 2.25 8.84 -2.03
CA ARG A 71 1.84 9.91 -1.11
C ARG A 71 0.36 10.26 -1.32
N MET A 72 -0.25 10.85 -0.29
CA MET A 72 -1.59 11.43 -0.43
C MET A 72 -1.58 12.50 -1.53
N LEU A 73 -2.43 12.31 -2.53
CA LEU A 73 -2.58 13.28 -3.63
C LEU A 73 -3.52 14.41 -3.23
N PRO A 74 -3.14 15.67 -3.48
CA PRO A 74 -4.07 16.78 -3.33
C PRO A 74 -5.17 16.73 -4.42
N GLU A 75 -6.31 17.32 -4.13
CA GLU A 75 -7.46 17.34 -5.06
C GLU A 75 -7.10 17.84 -6.46
N VAL A 76 -6.28 18.88 -6.54
CA VAL A 76 -5.83 19.44 -7.83
C VAL A 76 -5.13 18.39 -8.71
N VAL A 77 -4.53 17.36 -8.13
CA VAL A 77 -3.89 16.26 -8.84
C VAL A 77 -4.89 15.16 -9.17
N TRP A 78 -5.58 14.59 -8.15
CA TRP A 78 -6.45 13.44 -8.39
C TRP A 78 -7.73 13.79 -9.15
N ASN A 79 -8.17 15.03 -9.13
CA ASN A 79 -9.35 15.48 -9.88
C ASN A 79 -9.02 16.01 -11.30
N MET A 80 -7.75 15.90 -11.71
CA MET A 80 -7.31 16.42 -13.01
C MET A 80 -7.77 15.59 -14.21
N PRO A 81 -7.67 14.25 -14.22
CA PRO A 81 -8.02 13.46 -15.40
C PRO A 81 -9.54 13.30 -15.53
N PRO A 82 -10.08 13.34 -16.77
CA PRO A 82 -11.53 13.24 -16.98
C PRO A 82 -12.15 11.91 -16.59
N MET A 83 -11.39 10.81 -16.67
CA MET A 83 -11.86 9.47 -16.25
C MET A 83 -11.59 9.17 -14.79
N GLY A 84 -11.00 10.12 -14.04
CA GLY A 84 -10.75 9.99 -12.61
C GLY A 84 -9.39 9.40 -12.27
N THR A 85 -9.19 9.22 -10.98
CA THR A 85 -7.99 8.63 -10.40
C THR A 85 -8.41 7.49 -9.49
N PHE A 86 -7.86 6.30 -9.70
CA PHE A 86 -8.11 5.18 -8.80
C PHE A 86 -6.84 4.70 -8.12
N ASN A 87 -7.00 4.09 -6.96
CA ASN A 87 -5.93 3.50 -6.15
C ASN A 87 -6.13 1.98 -6.05
N LEU A 88 -5.03 1.26 -6.01
CA LEU A 88 -4.98 -0.13 -5.59
C LEU A 88 -4.61 -0.17 -4.11
N HIS A 89 -5.52 -0.64 -3.26
CA HIS A 89 -5.33 -0.75 -1.81
C HIS A 89 -5.30 -2.21 -1.37
N ALA A 90 -4.36 -2.53 -0.49
CA ALA A 90 -4.10 -3.91 -0.09
C ALA A 90 -4.96 -4.36 1.09
N SER A 91 -6.26 -4.17 0.99
CA SER A 91 -7.27 -4.72 1.90
C SER A 91 -8.61 -4.91 1.21
N LEU A 92 -9.53 -5.57 1.89
CA LEU A 92 -10.95 -5.61 1.52
C LEU A 92 -11.64 -4.37 2.11
N LEU A 93 -11.55 -3.23 1.42
CA LEU A 93 -12.22 -1.99 1.87
C LEU A 93 -13.72 -2.23 2.06
N PRO A 94 -14.34 -1.63 3.07
CA PRO A 94 -13.87 -0.55 3.95
C PRO A 94 -12.96 -0.96 5.11
N GLN A 95 -12.64 -2.24 5.24
CA GLN A 95 -11.71 -2.70 6.27
C GLN A 95 -10.28 -2.21 6.01
N TYR A 96 -9.55 -1.90 7.06
CA TYR A 96 -8.13 -1.56 7.03
C TYR A 96 -7.80 -0.37 6.13
N ARG A 97 -8.61 0.70 6.19
CA ARG A 97 -8.21 2.00 5.67
C ARG A 97 -6.95 2.47 6.40
N GLY A 98 -5.98 3.00 5.68
CA GLY A 98 -4.77 3.54 6.28
C GLY A 98 -3.47 3.01 5.69
N ALA A 99 -2.38 3.13 6.46
CA ALA A 99 -1.03 3.01 5.96
C ALA A 99 -0.47 1.58 5.90
N ALA A 100 -0.97 0.64 6.72
CA ALA A 100 -0.39 -0.69 6.88
C ALA A 100 -1.44 -1.82 6.83
N PRO A 101 -2.26 -1.90 5.78
CA PRO A 101 -3.40 -2.82 5.74
C PRO A 101 -3.01 -4.29 5.80
N ILE A 102 -1.92 -4.69 5.16
CA ILE A 102 -1.48 -6.10 5.15
C ILE A 102 -1.00 -6.52 6.53
N ASN A 103 -0.17 -5.69 7.16
CA ASN A 103 0.32 -5.98 8.51
C ASN A 103 -0.82 -6.18 9.49
N TRP A 104 -1.77 -5.26 9.52
CA TRP A 104 -2.87 -5.29 10.49
C TRP A 104 -3.83 -6.46 10.27
N ALA A 105 -4.07 -6.88 9.04
CA ALA A 105 -4.86 -8.08 8.78
C ALA A 105 -4.21 -9.33 9.38
N VAL A 106 -2.89 -9.48 9.21
CA VAL A 106 -2.16 -10.62 9.78
C VAL A 106 -2.05 -10.52 11.31
N ILE A 107 -1.72 -9.34 11.83
CA ILE A 107 -1.64 -9.09 13.29
C ILE A 107 -2.96 -9.42 13.98
N ASN A 108 -4.08 -9.08 13.38
CA ASN A 108 -5.40 -9.34 13.94
C ASN A 108 -5.86 -10.80 13.78
N GLY A 109 -5.05 -11.64 13.14
CA GLY A 109 -5.35 -13.06 12.97
C GLY A 109 -6.44 -13.34 11.95
N ASP A 110 -6.66 -12.45 11.00
CA ASP A 110 -7.63 -12.66 9.94
C ASP A 110 -7.23 -13.87 9.08
N THR A 111 -8.22 -14.61 8.64
CA THR A 111 -8.03 -15.77 7.76
C THR A 111 -8.16 -15.41 6.28
N GLU A 112 -8.53 -14.18 5.99
CA GLU A 112 -8.75 -13.65 4.66
C GLU A 112 -8.40 -12.16 4.62
N THR A 113 -7.82 -11.73 3.52
CA THR A 113 -7.67 -10.32 3.14
C THR A 113 -7.92 -10.16 1.65
N GLY A 114 -7.45 -9.11 1.05
CA GLY A 114 -7.60 -8.91 -0.39
C GLY A 114 -7.01 -7.60 -0.87
N ILE A 115 -7.37 -7.30 -2.07
CA ILE A 115 -7.03 -6.05 -2.76
C ILE A 115 -8.31 -5.40 -3.30
N THR A 116 -8.32 -4.07 -3.30
CA THR A 116 -9.44 -3.27 -3.77
C THR A 116 -8.95 -2.19 -4.70
N THR A 117 -9.61 -2.00 -5.84
CA THR A 117 -9.48 -0.76 -6.62
C THR A 117 -10.66 0.15 -6.32
N PHE A 118 -10.40 1.44 -6.12
CA PHE A 118 -11.42 2.43 -5.76
C PHE A 118 -11.04 3.81 -6.30
N PHE A 119 -12.03 4.61 -6.62
CA PHE A 119 -11.81 6.01 -7.01
C PHE A 119 -11.44 6.87 -5.81
N LEU A 120 -10.47 7.79 -6.00
CA LEU A 120 -10.09 8.73 -4.97
C LEU A 120 -11.17 9.79 -4.75
N LYS A 121 -11.32 10.19 -3.49
CA LYS A 121 -12.08 11.35 -3.04
C LYS A 121 -11.37 12.06 -1.89
N HIS A 122 -11.96 13.09 -1.31
CA HIS A 122 -11.31 13.91 -0.28
C HIS A 122 -10.80 13.15 0.94
N GLU A 123 -11.57 12.19 1.42
CA GLU A 123 -11.19 11.39 2.59
C GLU A 123 -10.37 10.18 2.19
N ILE A 124 -9.34 9.86 3.00
CA ILE A 124 -8.40 8.77 2.72
C ILE A 124 -9.14 7.43 2.65
N ASP A 125 -8.90 6.69 1.56
CA ASP A 125 -9.36 5.32 1.34
C ASP A 125 -10.88 5.12 1.47
N THR A 126 -11.66 6.18 1.25
CA THR A 126 -13.13 6.13 1.41
C THR A 126 -13.91 6.17 0.09
N GLY A 127 -13.22 6.31 -1.04
CA GLY A 127 -13.86 6.39 -2.35
C GLY A 127 -14.63 5.14 -2.74
N GLU A 128 -15.45 5.26 -3.78
CA GLU A 128 -16.27 4.15 -4.25
C GLU A 128 -15.44 2.99 -4.80
N ILE A 129 -15.78 1.79 -4.36
CA ILE A 129 -15.12 0.55 -4.77
C ILE A 129 -15.47 0.21 -6.22
N ILE A 130 -14.43 -0.08 -7.01
CA ILE A 130 -14.58 -0.55 -8.39
C ILE A 130 -14.57 -2.07 -8.42
N ASP A 131 -13.54 -2.70 -7.86
CA ASP A 131 -13.41 -4.15 -7.84
C ASP A 131 -12.60 -4.63 -6.64
N GLN A 132 -12.79 -5.89 -6.27
CA GLN A 132 -12.06 -6.53 -5.16
C GLN A 132 -11.69 -7.96 -5.51
N VAL A 133 -10.54 -8.40 -4.99
CA VAL A 133 -10.12 -9.81 -5.02
C VAL A 133 -9.82 -10.27 -3.61
N ARG A 134 -10.41 -11.40 -3.21
CA ARG A 134 -10.19 -12.04 -1.91
C ARG A 134 -9.04 -13.02 -1.96
N VAL A 135 -8.27 -13.08 -0.88
CA VAL A 135 -7.09 -13.92 -0.75
C VAL A 135 -7.07 -14.56 0.64
N PRO A 136 -6.87 -15.88 0.75
CA PRO A 136 -6.75 -16.50 2.05
C PRO A 136 -5.42 -16.16 2.73
N ILE A 137 -5.45 -16.07 4.06
CA ILE A 137 -4.27 -16.00 4.92
C ILE A 137 -4.19 -17.32 5.68
N ALA A 138 -3.15 -18.11 5.42
CA ALA A 138 -2.89 -19.31 6.17
C ALA A 138 -2.34 -18.98 7.56
N ASP A 139 -2.57 -19.85 8.52
CA ASP A 139 -2.13 -19.69 9.91
C ASP A 139 -0.60 -19.57 10.04
N THR A 140 0.14 -20.08 9.09
CA THR A 140 1.61 -20.01 9.01
C THR A 140 2.14 -18.87 8.15
N ASP A 141 1.28 -18.10 7.49
CA ASP A 141 1.71 -16.99 6.65
C ASP A 141 2.23 -15.82 7.52
N ASN A 142 3.37 -15.25 7.13
CA ASN A 142 3.81 -13.96 7.63
C ASN A 142 3.39 -12.83 6.68
N VAL A 143 3.66 -11.59 7.07
CA VAL A 143 3.26 -10.43 6.24
C VAL A 143 3.94 -10.42 4.87
N GLU A 144 5.18 -10.90 4.75
CA GLU A 144 5.87 -10.96 3.45
C GLU A 144 5.20 -11.94 2.48
N ILE A 145 4.81 -13.10 2.96
CA ILE A 145 4.12 -14.12 2.14
C ILE A 145 2.79 -13.56 1.62
N VAL A 146 2.02 -12.92 2.49
CA VAL A 146 0.75 -12.29 2.11
C VAL A 146 0.97 -11.13 1.14
N TYR A 147 1.96 -10.27 1.41
CA TYR A 147 2.34 -9.17 0.53
C TYR A 147 2.67 -9.68 -0.89
N ASN A 148 3.51 -10.69 -1.01
CA ASN A 148 3.89 -11.25 -2.31
C ASN A 148 2.69 -11.83 -3.06
N ARG A 149 1.81 -12.50 -2.35
CA ARG A 149 0.56 -13.06 -2.91
C ARG A 149 -0.34 -11.95 -3.46
N LEU A 150 -0.52 -10.88 -2.70
CA LEU A 150 -1.34 -9.73 -3.11
C LEU A 150 -0.70 -8.95 -4.27
N MET A 151 0.61 -8.80 -4.28
CA MET A 151 1.33 -8.10 -5.34
C MET A 151 1.15 -8.79 -6.70
N MET A 152 1.19 -10.11 -6.73
CA MET A 152 0.96 -10.90 -7.96
C MET A 152 -0.43 -10.66 -8.54
N LEU A 153 -1.45 -10.60 -7.68
CA LEU A 153 -2.83 -10.38 -8.08
C LEU A 153 -3.15 -8.91 -8.38
N GLY A 154 -2.41 -7.99 -7.77
CA GLY A 154 -2.62 -6.55 -7.91
C GLY A 154 -2.45 -6.05 -9.34
N GLY A 155 -1.45 -6.55 -10.05
CA GLY A 155 -1.24 -6.22 -11.45
C GLY A 155 -2.44 -6.60 -12.33
N ASP A 156 -2.95 -7.80 -12.17
CA ASP A 156 -4.11 -8.30 -12.92
C ASP A 156 -5.37 -7.49 -12.61
N LEU A 157 -5.58 -7.15 -11.33
CA LEU A 157 -6.73 -6.34 -10.93
C LEU A 157 -6.66 -4.93 -11.50
N VAL A 158 -5.47 -4.31 -11.53
CA VAL A 158 -5.28 -3.00 -12.16
C VAL A 158 -5.62 -3.04 -13.64
N LEU A 159 -5.15 -4.05 -14.38
CA LEU A 159 -5.46 -4.21 -15.80
C LEU A 159 -6.97 -4.36 -16.03
N LYS A 160 -7.62 -5.21 -15.26
CA LYS A 160 -9.08 -5.40 -15.34
C LYS A 160 -9.84 -4.11 -15.05
N THR A 161 -9.40 -3.35 -14.05
CA THR A 161 -10.01 -2.07 -13.69
C THR A 161 -9.84 -1.03 -14.79
N VAL A 162 -8.64 -0.91 -15.38
CA VAL A 162 -8.38 0.00 -16.50
C VAL A 162 -9.27 -0.34 -17.69
N ASP A 163 -9.34 -1.61 -18.06
CA ASP A 163 -10.19 -2.05 -19.19
C ASP A 163 -11.65 -1.70 -18.95
N ALA A 164 -12.17 -1.95 -17.75
CA ALA A 164 -13.54 -1.61 -17.39
C ALA A 164 -13.82 -0.10 -17.49
N ILE A 165 -12.88 0.73 -17.03
CA ILE A 165 -13.00 2.20 -17.10
C ILE A 165 -12.98 2.66 -18.56
N LEU A 166 -12.04 2.17 -19.37
CA LEU A 166 -11.91 2.54 -20.78
C LEU A 166 -13.13 2.09 -21.60
N ASP A 167 -13.72 0.96 -21.28
CA ASP A 167 -14.93 0.44 -21.94
C ASP A 167 -16.22 1.13 -21.49
N GLY A 168 -16.15 1.99 -20.47
CA GLY A 168 -17.31 2.65 -19.89
C GLY A 168 -18.24 1.74 -19.08
N ASN A 169 -17.78 0.55 -18.70
CA ASN A 169 -18.56 -0.48 -18.00
C ASN A 169 -18.30 -0.53 -16.50
N VAL A 170 -17.80 0.56 -15.91
CA VAL A 170 -17.51 0.63 -14.48
C VAL A 170 -18.80 0.75 -13.70
N LYS A 171 -18.97 -0.18 -12.74
CA LYS A 171 -19.98 -0.09 -11.69
C LYS A 171 -19.25 0.08 -10.36
N THR A 172 -19.65 1.07 -9.59
CA THR A 172 -19.04 1.36 -8.30
C THR A 172 -19.99 1.04 -7.15
N THR A 173 -19.40 0.70 -6.01
CA THR A 173 -20.14 0.46 -4.77
C THR A 173 -19.66 1.45 -3.72
N PRO A 174 -20.55 2.28 -3.14
CA PRO A 174 -20.20 3.14 -2.03
C PRO A 174 -19.74 2.32 -0.82
N GLN A 175 -18.64 2.70 -0.20
CA GLN A 175 -18.12 1.98 0.97
C GLN A 175 -19.05 2.08 2.17
N GLU A 176 -19.82 3.14 2.27
CA GLU A 176 -20.81 3.36 3.34
C GLU A 176 -21.86 2.25 3.40
N GLU A 177 -22.22 1.66 2.28
CA GLU A 177 -23.17 0.54 2.23
C GLU A 177 -22.59 -0.71 2.90
N LEU A 178 -21.28 -0.95 2.73
CA LEU A 178 -20.59 -2.08 3.33
C LEU A 178 -20.20 -1.81 4.79
N ALA A 179 -19.89 -0.57 5.11
CA ALA A 179 -19.51 -0.14 6.47
C ALA A 179 -20.64 -0.31 7.51
N GLN A 180 -21.88 -0.38 7.09
CA GLN A 180 -23.03 -0.58 7.99
C GLN A 180 -23.18 -2.03 8.46
N ILE A 181 -22.49 -2.98 7.81
CA ILE A 181 -22.65 -4.41 8.04
C ILE A 181 -21.62 -4.96 9.03
N GLU A 182 -20.44 -4.36 9.09
CA GLU A 182 -19.29 -4.84 9.88
C GLU A 182 -18.64 -3.72 10.68
N GLU A 183 -18.07 -4.07 11.84
CA GLU A 183 -17.21 -3.17 12.58
C GLU A 183 -15.93 -2.88 11.79
N LEU A 184 -15.64 -1.60 11.58
CA LEU A 184 -14.47 -1.19 10.80
C LEU A 184 -13.21 -1.20 11.66
N ARG A 185 -12.18 -1.84 11.14
CA ARG A 185 -10.84 -1.87 11.74
C ARG A 185 -9.89 -1.02 10.92
N PRO A 186 -9.18 -0.06 11.54
CA PRO A 186 -8.21 0.78 10.84
C PRO A 186 -6.88 0.07 10.66
N ALA A 187 -6.05 0.60 9.77
CA ALA A 187 -4.67 0.16 9.54
C ALA A 187 -3.68 1.32 9.71
N PRO A 188 -3.48 1.80 10.94
CA PRO A 188 -2.61 2.94 11.19
C PRO A 188 -1.16 2.63 10.85
N LYS A 189 -0.39 3.67 10.61
CA LYS A 189 1.06 3.55 10.38
C LYS A 189 1.73 2.85 11.55
N ILE A 190 2.65 1.94 11.23
CA ILE A 190 3.41 1.18 12.20
C ILE A 190 4.72 1.92 12.52
N PHE A 191 4.91 2.19 13.81
CA PHE A 191 6.13 2.80 14.35
C PHE A 191 6.93 1.76 15.14
N LYS A 192 8.15 2.09 15.53
CA LYS A 192 9.00 1.21 16.33
C LYS A 192 8.29 0.71 17.59
N GLU A 193 7.66 1.61 18.33
CA GLU A 193 6.94 1.25 19.56
C GLU A 193 5.72 0.36 19.30
N THR A 194 5.08 0.48 18.14
CA THR A 194 3.99 -0.41 17.73
C THR A 194 4.46 -1.87 17.68
N CYS A 195 5.72 -2.09 17.35
CA CYS A 195 6.30 -3.43 17.17
C CYS A 195 6.77 -4.09 18.47
N ARG A 196 6.67 -3.40 19.61
CA ARG A 196 7.03 -3.97 20.91
C ARG A 196 6.04 -5.07 21.30
N ILE A 197 6.55 -6.26 21.62
CA ILE A 197 5.73 -7.40 22.01
C ILE A 197 5.13 -7.16 23.40
N ASP A 198 3.82 -7.31 23.52
CA ASP A 198 3.12 -7.37 24.79
C ASP A 198 2.94 -8.83 25.18
N TRP A 199 3.80 -9.33 26.04
CA TRP A 199 3.80 -10.73 26.50
C TRP A 199 2.63 -11.07 27.43
N THR A 200 1.80 -10.09 27.82
CA THR A 200 0.59 -10.33 28.62
C THR A 200 -0.58 -10.81 27.77
N GLN A 201 -0.46 -10.72 26.45
CA GLN A 201 -1.46 -11.23 25.51
C GLN A 201 -1.44 -12.77 25.43
N GLY A 202 -2.55 -13.34 25.00
CA GLY A 202 -2.62 -14.78 24.77
C GLY A 202 -1.67 -15.26 23.67
N VAL A 203 -1.31 -16.54 23.71
CA VAL A 203 -0.34 -17.18 22.79
C VAL A 203 -0.65 -16.86 21.32
N LYS A 204 -1.90 -17.02 20.90
CA LYS A 204 -2.29 -16.75 19.51
C LYS A 204 -2.08 -15.30 19.13
N LYS A 205 -2.39 -14.35 19.99
CA LYS A 205 -2.19 -12.91 19.71
C LYS A 205 -0.73 -12.56 19.55
N VAL A 206 0.14 -13.10 20.39
CA VAL A 206 1.59 -12.89 20.27
C VAL A 206 2.12 -13.53 18.98
N TYR A 207 1.69 -14.74 18.68
CA TYR A 207 2.04 -15.45 17.44
C TYR A 207 1.65 -14.63 16.19
N ASP A 208 0.40 -14.20 16.11
CA ASP A 208 -0.10 -13.40 14.99
C ASP A 208 0.61 -12.05 14.89
N PHE A 209 0.90 -11.42 16.04
CA PHE A 209 1.63 -10.15 16.09
C PHE A 209 3.05 -10.28 15.50
N VAL A 210 3.77 -11.32 15.87
CA VAL A 210 5.12 -11.57 15.36
C VAL A 210 5.10 -11.84 13.86
N ARG A 211 4.26 -12.75 13.39
CA ARG A 211 4.18 -13.06 11.95
C ARG A 211 3.66 -11.89 11.10
N GLY A 212 2.80 -11.04 11.66
CA GLY A 212 2.29 -9.84 11.00
C GLY A 212 3.31 -8.71 10.84
N LEU A 213 4.46 -8.81 11.53
CA LEU A 213 5.56 -7.85 11.44
C LEU A 213 6.84 -8.45 10.84
N SER A 214 6.84 -9.74 10.54
CA SER A 214 8.02 -10.45 10.06
C SER A 214 8.04 -10.58 8.52
N PRO A 215 9.16 -10.36 7.88
CA PRO A 215 10.48 -10.07 8.46
C PRO A 215 10.73 -8.59 8.73
N TYR A 216 9.85 -7.69 8.28
CA TYR A 216 9.99 -6.25 8.44
C TYR A 216 8.64 -5.59 8.78
N PRO A 217 8.61 -4.65 9.73
CA PRO A 217 9.73 -4.06 10.48
C PRO A 217 10.32 -4.93 11.59
N ALA A 218 9.75 -6.05 11.90
CA ALA A 218 10.01 -7.02 12.94
C ALA A 218 9.47 -6.61 14.32
N ALA A 219 8.85 -7.55 14.99
CA ALA A 219 8.49 -7.44 16.40
C ALA A 219 9.76 -7.45 17.25
N TRP A 220 9.75 -6.78 18.39
CA TRP A 220 10.89 -6.72 19.28
C TRP A 220 10.48 -6.81 20.75
N THR A 221 11.45 -7.19 21.57
CA THR A 221 11.33 -7.22 23.01
C THR A 221 12.64 -6.82 23.66
N GLU A 222 12.65 -6.64 24.97
CA GLU A 222 13.86 -6.37 25.76
C GLU A 222 14.24 -7.60 26.55
N LEU A 223 15.53 -7.95 26.48
CA LEU A 223 16.15 -8.94 27.36
C LEU A 223 16.76 -8.23 28.55
N HIS A 224 16.30 -8.56 29.75
CA HIS A 224 16.80 -8.03 31.00
C HIS A 224 17.70 -9.09 31.69
N GLN A 225 18.92 -8.71 32.00
CA GLN A 225 19.92 -9.58 32.66
C GLN A 225 20.48 -8.88 33.90
N GLY A 226 19.86 -9.15 35.04
CA GLY A 226 20.28 -8.57 36.30
C GLY A 226 20.27 -7.03 36.27
N GLU A 227 21.35 -6.40 36.69
CA GLU A 227 21.50 -4.94 36.75
C GLU A 227 22.00 -4.32 35.43
N GLN A 228 22.27 -5.13 34.42
CA GLN A 228 22.73 -4.63 33.12
C GLN A 228 21.62 -3.89 32.36
N ALA A 229 22.02 -2.96 31.50
CA ALA A 229 21.07 -2.29 30.61
C ALA A 229 20.33 -3.30 29.72
N PRO A 230 19.02 -3.13 29.49
CA PRO A 230 18.25 -4.00 28.63
C PRO A 230 18.82 -4.07 27.22
N VAL A 231 18.79 -5.25 26.62
CA VAL A 231 19.17 -5.47 25.21
C VAL A 231 17.93 -5.69 24.38
N MET A 232 17.79 -4.94 23.28
CA MET A 232 16.69 -5.10 22.35
C MET A 232 16.93 -6.32 21.45
N LEU A 233 15.93 -7.22 21.40
CA LEU A 233 15.93 -8.39 20.55
C LEU A 233 14.79 -8.29 19.54
N LYS A 234 15.10 -8.50 18.26
CA LYS A 234 14.07 -8.70 17.24
C LYS A 234 13.66 -10.16 17.18
N ILE A 235 12.36 -10.38 17.11
CA ILE A 235 11.77 -11.73 17.06
C ILE A 235 11.10 -11.89 15.70
N PHE A 236 11.58 -12.85 14.92
CA PHE A 236 11.11 -13.07 13.55
C PHE A 236 10.14 -14.23 13.43
N GLU A 237 10.21 -15.19 14.32
CA GLU A 237 9.39 -16.39 14.30
C GLU A 237 9.13 -16.88 15.71
N THR A 238 7.92 -17.40 15.92
CA THR A 238 7.50 -18.04 17.17
C THR A 238 6.71 -19.30 16.88
N GLU A 239 6.63 -20.18 17.86
CA GLU A 239 5.75 -21.35 17.85
C GLU A 239 4.63 -21.18 18.87
N LYS A 240 3.46 -21.82 18.64
CA LYS A 240 2.30 -21.79 19.54
C LYS A 240 1.90 -23.19 19.99
#